data_b1e315a2549b640e5aba7ba587b92b3c
#
_entry.id   b1e315a2549b640e5aba7ba587b92b3c
#
_cell.length_a   1.000
_cell.length_b   1.000
_cell.length_c   1.000
_cell.angle_alpha   90.00
_cell.angle_beta   90.00
_cell.angle_gamma   90.00
#
_symmetry.space_group_name_H-M   'P 1'
#
loop_
_entity.id
_entity.type
_entity.pdbx_description
1 polymer ?
#
loop_
_entity_poly.entity_id
_entity_poly.type
_entity_poly.pdbx_seq_one_letter_code
_entity_poly.pdbx_strand_id
1 'polypeptide(L)'
;NPLALKADFILSLCELVVGGKEGLQPVEKTVIDRCVHVIYRKYFENPTPENMPLLEDLYNALLTQDEPEARHVAAALEIYVKGSLNIFNHHTNVDINNRIVCFDIKQLGKQLKKLGMLIVQDAVWGRVTANRSAGKSTRYYADEFHLLLKEEQTAAYSVEIWKRFRKWGGI
;
A
#
# COMPACT_ATOMS: atom_id res chain seq x y z
N ASN A 1 15.92 -4.93 -1.41
CA ASN A 1 15.36 -4.62 -2.73
C ASN A 1 14.13 -3.72 -2.56
N PRO A 2 14.20 -2.43 -2.98
CA PRO A 2 13.09 -1.49 -2.84
C PRO A 2 11.82 -1.93 -3.58
N LEU A 3 11.98 -2.58 -4.74
CA LEU A 3 10.85 -3.08 -5.53
C LEU A 3 10.10 -4.19 -4.79
N ALA A 4 10.80 -5.11 -4.12
CA ALA A 4 10.16 -6.17 -3.36
C ALA A 4 9.28 -5.61 -2.21
N LEU A 5 9.72 -4.54 -1.54
CA LEU A 5 8.92 -3.88 -0.51
C LEU A 5 7.66 -3.22 -1.08
N LYS A 6 7.77 -2.64 -2.28
CA LYS A 6 6.60 -2.06 -2.96
C LYS A 6 5.66 -3.15 -3.48
N ALA A 7 6.18 -4.25 -3.99
CA ALA A 7 5.38 -5.40 -4.38
C ALA A 7 4.61 -6.00 -3.18
N ASP A 8 5.27 -6.18 -2.04
CA ASP A 8 4.62 -6.64 -0.79
C ASP A 8 3.48 -5.71 -0.36
N PHE A 9 3.70 -4.39 -0.42
CA PHE A 9 2.66 -3.41 -0.10
C PHE A 9 1.47 -3.50 -1.07
N ILE A 10 1.73 -3.52 -2.38
CA ILE A 10 0.67 -3.60 -3.40
C ILE A 10 -0.09 -4.94 -3.31
N LEU A 11 0.61 -6.04 -3.06
CA LEU A 11 -0.03 -7.34 -2.81
C LEU A 11 -0.94 -7.28 -1.58
N SER A 12 -0.49 -6.67 -0.48
CA SER A 12 -1.30 -6.49 0.73
C SER A 12 -2.52 -5.60 0.49
N LEU A 13 -2.37 -4.55 -0.33
CA LEU A 13 -3.47 -3.69 -0.75
C LEU A 13 -4.48 -4.48 -1.58
N CYS A 14 -4.04 -5.23 -2.58
CA CYS A 14 -4.90 -6.06 -3.40
C CYS A 14 -5.56 -7.18 -2.57
N GLU A 15 -4.84 -7.79 -1.62
CA GLU A 15 -5.40 -8.77 -0.68
C GLU A 15 -6.58 -8.18 0.10
N LEU A 16 -6.44 -6.92 0.55
CA LEU A 16 -7.48 -6.22 1.30
C LEU A 16 -8.72 -5.89 0.47
N VAL A 17 -8.53 -5.44 -0.78
CA VAL A 17 -9.63 -4.90 -1.62
C VAL A 17 -10.22 -5.92 -2.60
N VAL A 18 -9.46 -6.96 -2.96
CA VAL A 18 -9.85 -7.99 -3.95
C VAL A 18 -10.02 -9.35 -3.29
N GLY A 19 -9.14 -9.73 -2.37
CA GLY A 19 -8.99 -11.11 -1.87
C GLY A 19 -10.19 -11.65 -1.07
N GLY A 20 -11.04 -10.79 -0.54
CA GLY A 20 -12.18 -11.21 0.28
C GLY A 20 -11.76 -12.06 1.49
N LYS A 21 -12.56 -13.08 1.84
CA LYS A 21 -12.26 -13.97 2.98
C LYS A 21 -11.18 -15.01 2.69
N GLU A 22 -11.04 -15.41 1.43
CA GLU A 22 -10.13 -16.47 1.02
C GLU A 22 -8.74 -15.94 0.61
N GLY A 23 -8.61 -14.62 0.52
CA GLY A 23 -7.40 -13.97 0.05
C GLY A 23 -7.22 -14.08 -1.48
N LEU A 24 -6.13 -13.49 -1.98
CA LEU A 24 -5.76 -13.59 -3.39
C LEU A 24 -5.29 -15.00 -3.76
N GLN A 25 -5.77 -15.49 -4.88
CA GLN A 25 -5.33 -16.77 -5.44
C GLN A 25 -3.88 -16.67 -5.96
N PRO A 26 -3.14 -17.80 -6.04
CA PRO A 26 -1.75 -17.78 -6.49
C PRO A 26 -1.52 -17.13 -7.85
N VAL A 27 -2.42 -17.36 -8.82
CA VAL A 27 -2.32 -16.75 -10.15
C VAL A 27 -2.52 -15.24 -10.07
N GLU A 28 -3.49 -14.76 -9.29
CA GLU A 28 -3.73 -13.34 -9.06
C GLU A 28 -2.48 -12.65 -8.47
N LYS A 29 -1.85 -13.27 -7.46
CA LYS A 29 -0.59 -12.77 -6.88
C LYS A 29 0.52 -12.64 -7.92
N THR A 30 0.68 -13.66 -8.77
CA THR A 30 1.69 -13.68 -9.83
C THR A 30 1.46 -12.57 -10.86
N VAL A 31 0.23 -12.37 -11.27
CA VAL A 31 -0.12 -11.34 -12.26
C VAL A 31 0.06 -9.93 -11.68
N ILE A 32 -0.36 -9.71 -10.43
CA ILE A 32 -0.16 -8.44 -9.73
C ILE A 32 1.34 -8.13 -9.62
N ASP A 33 2.15 -9.08 -9.15
CA ASP A 33 3.61 -8.90 -9.01
C ASP A 33 4.26 -8.54 -10.34
N ARG A 34 3.91 -9.25 -11.42
CA ARG A 34 4.37 -8.94 -12.78
C ARG A 34 4.02 -7.51 -13.19
N CYS A 35 2.78 -7.07 -12.96
CA CYS A 35 2.35 -5.71 -13.27
C CYS A 35 3.08 -4.66 -12.43
N VAL A 36 3.32 -4.92 -11.15
CA VAL A 36 4.13 -4.03 -10.28
C VAL A 36 5.52 -3.83 -10.86
N HIS A 37 6.19 -4.89 -11.32
CA HIS A 37 7.51 -4.75 -11.95
C HIS A 37 7.48 -3.87 -13.20
N VAL A 38 6.42 -3.93 -13.98
CA VAL A 38 6.26 -3.12 -15.21
C VAL A 38 6.05 -1.65 -14.86
N ILE A 39 5.09 -1.34 -13.99
CA ILE A 39 4.70 0.05 -13.69
C ILE A 39 5.79 0.82 -12.92
N TYR A 40 6.57 0.14 -12.08
CA TYR A 40 7.66 0.78 -11.32
C TYR A 40 8.95 1.00 -12.12
N ARG A 41 9.07 0.44 -13.34
CA ARG A 41 10.28 0.57 -14.16
C ARG A 41 10.69 2.03 -14.35
N LYS A 42 9.75 2.87 -14.79
CA LYS A 42 9.99 4.30 -15.04
C LYS A 42 10.46 5.03 -13.77
N TYR A 43 9.87 4.71 -12.63
CA TYR A 43 10.25 5.30 -11.35
C TYR A 43 11.68 4.93 -10.95
N PHE A 44 12.09 3.67 -11.14
CA PHE A 44 13.45 3.27 -10.78
C PHE A 44 14.52 3.78 -11.75
N GLU A 45 14.16 4.04 -13.00
CA GLU A 45 15.04 4.71 -13.97
C GLU A 45 15.23 6.20 -13.62
N ASN A 46 14.17 6.86 -13.19
CA ASN A 46 14.18 8.28 -12.80
C ASN A 46 13.23 8.50 -11.60
N PRO A 47 13.73 8.43 -10.34
CA PRO A 47 12.93 8.46 -9.13
C PRO A 47 12.45 9.88 -8.78
N THR A 48 11.45 10.37 -9.51
CA THR A 48 10.76 11.62 -9.23
C THR A 48 9.33 11.35 -8.76
N PRO A 49 8.70 12.28 -8.02
CA PRO A 49 7.31 12.14 -7.59
C PRO A 49 6.33 11.90 -8.75
N GLU A 50 6.58 12.53 -9.91
CA GLU A 50 5.75 12.43 -11.11
C GLU A 50 5.82 11.04 -11.76
N ASN A 51 6.91 10.31 -11.55
CA ASN A 51 7.11 8.97 -12.07
C ASN A 51 6.64 7.88 -11.09
N MET A 52 6.19 8.26 -9.88
CA MET A 52 5.61 7.30 -8.93
C MET A 52 4.31 6.75 -9.49
N PRO A 53 4.17 5.42 -9.65
CA PRO A 53 2.96 4.83 -10.19
C PRO A 53 1.73 5.12 -9.31
N LEU A 54 0.60 5.34 -9.95
CA LEU A 54 -0.70 5.42 -9.33
C LEU A 54 -1.41 4.05 -9.38
N LEU A 55 -2.51 3.93 -8.65
CA LEU A 55 -3.35 2.73 -8.71
C LEU A 55 -3.93 2.51 -10.11
N GLU A 56 -4.17 3.58 -10.84
CA GLU A 56 -4.61 3.54 -12.25
C GLU A 56 -3.58 2.88 -13.16
N ASP A 57 -2.28 3.07 -12.92
CA ASP A 57 -1.22 2.41 -13.70
C ASP A 57 -1.28 0.90 -13.50
N LEU A 58 -1.49 0.44 -12.26
CA LEU A 58 -1.70 -0.99 -11.98
C LEU A 58 -2.96 -1.53 -12.67
N TYR A 59 -4.07 -0.81 -12.56
CA TYR A 59 -5.33 -1.17 -13.23
C TYR A 59 -5.14 -1.35 -14.74
N ASN A 60 -4.51 -0.37 -15.40
CA ASN A 60 -4.25 -0.41 -16.82
C ASN A 60 -3.29 -1.54 -17.22
N ALA A 61 -2.24 -1.78 -16.43
CA ALA A 61 -1.31 -2.89 -16.64
C ALA A 61 -2.01 -4.27 -16.54
N LEU A 62 -2.90 -4.43 -15.56
CA LEU A 62 -3.70 -5.66 -15.42
C LEU A 62 -4.62 -5.91 -16.62
N LEU A 63 -5.21 -4.86 -17.19
CA LEU A 63 -6.05 -4.98 -18.38
C LEU A 63 -5.29 -5.44 -19.64
N THR A 64 -3.96 -5.28 -19.67
CA THR A 64 -3.11 -5.74 -20.78
C THR A 64 -2.68 -7.20 -20.66
N GLN A 65 -2.97 -7.86 -19.56
CA GLN A 65 -2.62 -9.27 -19.36
C GLN A 65 -3.68 -10.19 -20.02
N ASP A 66 -3.25 -11.36 -20.46
CA ASP A 66 -4.12 -12.33 -21.12
C ASP A 66 -4.95 -13.17 -20.13
N GLU A 67 -4.45 -13.33 -18.89
CA GLU A 67 -5.07 -14.17 -17.88
C GLU A 67 -6.42 -13.58 -17.41
N PRO A 68 -7.48 -14.40 -17.30
CA PRO A 68 -8.79 -13.96 -16.80
C PRO A 68 -8.73 -13.46 -15.35
N GLU A 69 -7.80 -13.97 -14.55
CA GLU A 69 -7.55 -13.54 -13.17
C GLU A 69 -7.08 -12.06 -13.12
N ALA A 70 -6.30 -11.61 -14.09
CA ALA A 70 -5.91 -10.22 -14.21
C ALA A 70 -7.12 -9.29 -14.43
N ARG A 71 -8.06 -9.72 -15.28
CA ARG A 71 -9.30 -8.98 -15.50
C ARG A 71 -10.19 -8.97 -14.26
N HIS A 72 -10.22 -10.08 -13.52
CA HIS A 72 -10.94 -10.16 -12.26
C HIS A 72 -10.39 -9.15 -11.24
N VAL A 73 -9.07 -9.10 -11.05
CA VAL A 73 -8.41 -8.14 -10.17
C VAL A 73 -8.65 -6.71 -10.64
N ALA A 74 -8.52 -6.43 -11.95
CA ALA A 74 -8.79 -5.11 -12.52
C ALA A 74 -10.23 -4.66 -12.24
N ALA A 75 -11.22 -5.54 -12.48
CA ALA A 75 -12.63 -5.22 -12.23
C ALA A 75 -12.89 -4.88 -10.75
N ALA A 76 -12.25 -5.59 -9.82
CA ALA A 76 -12.38 -5.30 -8.40
C ALA A 76 -11.68 -3.99 -7.99
N LEU A 77 -10.58 -3.61 -8.66
CA LEU A 77 -9.89 -2.34 -8.43
C LEU A 77 -10.61 -1.14 -9.05
N GLU A 78 -11.48 -1.34 -10.02
CA GLU A 78 -12.10 -0.24 -10.79
C GLU A 78 -12.80 0.79 -9.92
N ILE A 79 -13.48 0.37 -8.84
CA ILE A 79 -14.16 1.28 -7.92
C ILE A 79 -13.19 2.24 -7.21
N TYR A 80 -11.92 1.81 -7.01
CA TYR A 80 -10.86 2.62 -6.36
C TYR A 80 -10.07 3.46 -7.37
N VAL A 81 -10.24 3.24 -8.67
CA VAL A 81 -9.53 3.96 -9.74
C VAL A 81 -10.46 4.94 -10.43
N LYS A 82 -11.61 4.47 -10.92
CA LYS A 82 -12.59 5.24 -11.71
C LYS A 82 -13.92 5.46 -11.00
N GLY A 83 -14.16 4.68 -9.95
CA GLY A 83 -15.42 4.71 -9.21
C GLY A 83 -15.42 5.70 -8.06
N SER A 84 -16.44 5.57 -7.21
CA SER A 84 -16.70 6.49 -6.08
C SER A 84 -15.68 6.43 -4.95
N LEU A 85 -14.77 5.45 -4.95
CA LEU A 85 -13.75 5.28 -3.91
C LEU A 85 -12.33 5.65 -4.39
N ASN A 86 -12.20 6.49 -5.42
CA ASN A 86 -10.93 6.83 -6.08
C ASN A 86 -10.05 7.85 -5.32
N ILE A 87 -10.38 8.15 -4.08
CA ILE A 87 -9.70 9.18 -3.28
C ILE A 87 -8.18 8.98 -3.13
N PHE A 88 -7.69 7.75 -3.25
CA PHE A 88 -6.26 7.42 -3.16
C PHE A 88 -5.57 7.30 -4.53
N ASN A 89 -6.30 7.50 -5.63
CA ASN A 89 -5.74 7.41 -6.98
C ASN A 89 -5.16 8.76 -7.45
N HIS A 90 -4.28 9.34 -6.64
CA HIS A 90 -3.63 10.63 -6.90
C HIS A 90 -2.19 10.62 -6.41
N HIS A 91 -1.32 11.44 -7.00
CA HIS A 91 -0.01 11.71 -6.44
C HIS A 91 -0.14 12.32 -5.05
N THR A 92 0.80 11.99 -4.17
CA THR A 92 0.86 12.53 -2.82
C THR A 92 0.94 14.05 -2.88
N ASN A 93 -0.05 14.72 -2.29
CA ASN A 93 -0.19 16.18 -2.26
C ASN A 93 0.03 16.78 -0.85
N VAL A 94 0.55 16.00 0.08
CA VAL A 94 0.84 16.40 1.45
C VAL A 94 2.33 16.29 1.74
N ASP A 95 2.87 17.28 2.47
CA ASP A 95 4.24 17.22 2.97
C ASP A 95 4.27 16.46 4.30
N ILE A 96 4.86 15.28 4.28
CA ILE A 96 5.07 14.44 5.46
C ILE A 96 6.50 14.55 6.04
N ASN A 97 7.30 15.54 5.60
CA ASN A 97 8.68 15.70 6.05
C ASN A 97 8.82 16.39 7.41
N ASN A 98 7.72 16.78 8.03
CA ASN A 98 7.70 17.39 9.35
C ASN A 98 8.15 16.43 10.46
N ARG A 99 8.67 16.99 11.56
CA ARG A 99 9.08 16.23 12.75
C ARG A 99 7.91 15.50 13.41
N ILE A 100 6.73 16.12 13.40
CA ILE A 100 5.48 15.56 13.91
C ILE A 100 4.49 15.56 12.77
N VAL A 101 3.93 14.39 12.47
CA VAL A 101 2.90 14.20 11.42
C VAL A 101 1.72 13.47 12.06
N CYS A 102 0.52 13.97 11.81
CA CYS A 102 -0.73 13.32 12.21
C CYS A 102 -1.54 12.98 10.96
N PHE A 103 -1.92 11.72 10.83
CA PHE A 103 -2.83 11.26 9.78
C PHE A 103 -4.23 11.13 10.38
N ASP A 104 -5.12 12.07 10.06
CA ASP A 104 -6.53 11.98 10.43
C ASP A 104 -7.30 11.20 9.36
N ILE A 105 -7.73 10.00 9.73
CA ILE A 105 -8.52 9.10 8.88
C ILE A 105 -9.99 9.03 9.32
N LYS A 106 -10.43 9.90 10.23
CA LYS A 106 -11.79 9.89 10.80
C LYS A 106 -12.86 10.06 9.72
N GLN A 107 -12.60 10.90 8.72
CA GLN A 107 -13.54 11.20 7.65
C GLN A 107 -13.60 10.13 6.56
N LEU A 108 -12.68 9.17 6.57
CA LEU A 108 -12.75 8.04 5.63
C LEU A 108 -13.95 7.16 5.98
N GLY A 109 -14.83 6.94 5.03
CA GLY A 109 -15.94 6.02 5.16
C GLY A 109 -15.46 4.59 5.46
N LYS A 110 -16.37 3.75 5.95
CA LYS A 110 -16.08 2.37 6.38
C LYS A 110 -15.24 1.56 5.36
N GLN A 111 -15.52 1.74 4.06
CA GLN A 111 -14.84 1.04 2.98
C GLN A 111 -13.37 1.47 2.81
N LEU A 112 -13.09 2.76 2.99
CA LEU A 112 -11.77 3.35 2.79
C LEU A 112 -10.91 3.38 4.06
N LYS A 113 -11.51 3.21 5.24
CA LYS A 113 -10.78 3.34 6.51
C LYS A 113 -9.65 2.31 6.63
N LYS A 114 -9.92 1.05 6.28
CA LYS A 114 -8.91 -0.02 6.31
C LYS A 114 -7.78 0.24 5.30
N LEU A 115 -8.14 0.66 4.08
CA LEU A 115 -7.18 1.02 3.04
C LEU A 115 -6.32 2.21 3.46
N GLY A 116 -6.94 3.26 4.02
CA GLY A 116 -6.24 4.41 4.57
C GLY A 116 -5.26 4.04 5.68
N MET A 117 -5.63 3.15 6.59
CA MET A 117 -4.74 2.65 7.64
C MET A 117 -3.54 1.88 7.06
N LEU A 118 -3.74 1.06 6.02
CA LEU A 118 -2.67 0.34 5.34
C LEU A 118 -1.68 1.32 4.67
N ILE A 119 -2.20 2.34 3.98
CA ILE A 119 -1.39 3.40 3.34
C ILE A 119 -0.59 4.19 4.40
N VAL A 120 -1.19 4.54 5.53
CA VAL A 120 -0.50 5.21 6.64
C VAL A 120 0.63 4.34 7.17
N GLN A 121 0.41 3.03 7.35
CA GLN A 121 1.46 2.11 7.80
C GLN A 121 2.65 2.05 6.83
N ASP A 122 2.41 2.02 5.51
CA ASP A 122 3.49 2.07 4.51
C ASP A 122 4.26 3.41 4.58
N ALA A 123 3.56 4.54 4.73
CA ALA A 123 4.18 5.85 4.90
C ALA A 123 5.05 5.93 6.17
N VAL A 124 4.54 5.40 7.29
CA VAL A 124 5.30 5.31 8.55
C VAL A 124 6.52 4.43 8.40
N TRP A 125 6.39 3.26 7.74
CA TRP A 125 7.52 2.38 7.47
C TRP A 125 8.61 3.05 6.62
N GLY A 126 8.22 3.77 5.58
CA GLY A 126 9.15 4.58 4.78
C GLY A 126 9.90 5.59 5.63
N ARG A 127 9.22 6.25 6.56
CA ARG A 127 9.83 7.22 7.49
C ARG A 127 10.79 6.54 8.47
N VAL A 128 10.42 5.41 9.05
CA VAL A 128 11.32 4.64 9.95
C VAL A 128 12.61 4.26 9.25
N THR A 129 12.50 3.78 8.01
CA THR A 129 13.64 3.38 7.20
C THR A 129 14.56 4.57 6.90
N ALA A 130 14.00 5.70 6.48
CA ALA A 130 14.75 6.91 6.19
C ALA A 130 15.42 7.49 7.46
N ASN A 131 14.70 7.54 8.57
CA ASN A 131 15.23 8.05 9.84
C ASN A 131 16.34 7.16 10.38
N ARG A 132 16.22 5.84 10.27
CA ARG A 132 17.28 4.92 10.68
C ARG A 132 18.57 5.18 9.91
N SER A 133 18.50 5.37 8.60
CA SER A 133 19.67 5.70 7.78
C SER A 133 20.32 7.01 8.18
N ALA A 134 19.55 7.94 8.77
CA ALA A 134 20.01 9.21 9.33
C ALA A 134 20.37 9.14 10.83
N GLY A 135 20.40 7.96 11.45
CA GLY A 135 20.66 7.78 12.88
C GLY A 135 19.57 8.31 13.82
N LYS A 136 18.33 8.47 13.32
CA LYS A 136 17.19 9.00 14.06
C LYS A 136 16.21 7.88 14.42
N SER A 137 15.56 7.98 15.59
CA SER A 137 14.44 7.12 15.97
C SER A 137 13.11 7.69 15.47
N THR A 138 12.12 6.82 15.28
CA THR A 138 10.75 7.20 14.92
C THR A 138 9.79 6.64 15.97
N ARG A 139 8.87 7.47 16.44
CA ARG A 139 7.78 7.05 17.31
C ARG A 139 6.48 7.06 16.53
N TYR A 140 5.74 5.96 16.65
CA TYR A 140 4.45 5.79 15.99
C TYR A 140 3.37 5.54 17.04
N TYR A 141 2.36 6.37 17.04
CA TYR A 141 1.17 6.24 17.90
C TYR A 141 -0.03 5.95 16.99
N ALA A 142 -0.70 4.85 17.23
CA ALA A 142 -1.89 4.47 16.48
C ALA A 142 -3.08 4.40 17.44
N ASP A 143 -4.05 5.27 17.23
CA ASP A 143 -5.36 5.15 17.85
C ASP A 143 -6.22 4.14 17.06
N GLU A 144 -7.20 3.53 17.75
CA GLU A 144 -8.08 2.51 17.16
C GLU A 144 -7.35 1.37 16.42
N PHE A 145 -6.12 1.05 16.80
CA PHE A 145 -5.29 0.01 16.15
C PHE A 145 -5.99 -1.34 16.05
N HIS A 146 -6.92 -1.62 16.95
CA HIS A 146 -7.74 -2.84 16.95
C HIS A 146 -8.51 -3.05 15.63
N LEU A 147 -8.78 -1.98 14.86
CA LEU A 147 -9.46 -2.08 13.57
C LEU A 147 -8.63 -2.82 12.52
N LEU A 148 -7.29 -2.70 12.59
CA LEU A 148 -6.36 -3.43 11.72
C LEU A 148 -6.27 -4.92 12.08
N LEU A 149 -6.60 -5.28 13.32
CA LEU A 149 -6.51 -6.66 13.81
C LEU A 149 -7.79 -7.47 13.57
N LYS A 150 -8.85 -6.84 13.07
CA LYS A 150 -10.13 -7.52 12.80
C LYS A 150 -10.11 -8.44 11.59
N GLU A 151 -9.27 -8.12 10.61
CA GLU A 151 -9.12 -8.89 9.38
C GLU A 151 -7.77 -9.62 9.42
N GLU A 152 -7.75 -10.89 9.08
CA GLU A 152 -6.55 -11.72 9.15
C GLU A 152 -5.42 -11.13 8.30
N GLN A 153 -5.72 -10.64 7.08
CA GLN A 153 -4.75 -10.08 6.16
C GLN A 153 -4.11 -8.79 6.69
N THR A 154 -4.92 -7.86 7.20
CA THR A 154 -4.40 -6.61 7.79
C THR A 154 -3.69 -6.86 9.11
N ALA A 155 -4.13 -7.82 9.89
CA ALA A 155 -3.46 -8.24 11.12
C ALA A 155 -2.07 -8.82 10.82
N ALA A 156 -1.96 -9.73 9.85
CA ALA A 156 -0.68 -10.32 9.44
C ALA A 156 0.31 -9.26 8.98
N TYR A 157 -0.11 -8.33 8.11
CA TYR A 157 0.71 -7.21 7.65
C TYR A 157 1.15 -6.31 8.82
N SER A 158 0.22 -5.98 9.73
CA SER A 158 0.52 -5.14 10.89
C SER A 158 1.53 -5.79 11.83
N VAL A 159 1.38 -7.09 12.12
CA VAL A 159 2.32 -7.85 12.96
C VAL A 159 3.71 -7.88 12.34
N GLU A 160 3.81 -8.07 11.03
CA GLU A 160 5.10 -8.08 10.32
C GLU A 160 5.79 -6.71 10.38
N ILE A 161 5.05 -5.62 10.14
CA ILE A 161 5.57 -4.26 10.30
C ILE A 161 6.04 -4.02 11.74
N TRP A 162 5.28 -4.43 12.74
CA TRP A 162 5.65 -4.25 14.15
C TRP A 162 6.93 -4.98 14.53
N LYS A 163 7.12 -6.22 14.06
CA LYS A 163 8.37 -6.97 14.27
C LYS A 163 9.55 -6.24 13.64
N ARG A 164 9.40 -5.74 12.42
CA ARG A 164 10.41 -4.96 11.71
C ARG A 164 10.66 -3.62 12.40
N PHE A 165 9.60 -2.94 12.87
CA PHE A 165 9.66 -1.63 13.51
C PHE A 165 10.63 -1.61 14.68
N ARG A 166 10.48 -2.54 15.63
CA ARG A 166 11.37 -2.65 16.80
C ARG A 166 12.82 -2.90 16.39
N LYS A 167 13.07 -3.74 15.41
CA LYS A 167 14.42 -4.04 14.88
C LYS A 167 15.06 -2.84 14.19
N TRP A 168 14.24 -1.91 13.68
CA TRP A 168 14.69 -0.77 12.85
C TRP A 168 14.64 0.57 13.58
N GLY A 169 14.55 0.59 14.92
CA GLY A 169 14.60 1.81 15.74
C GLY A 169 13.27 2.58 15.78
N GLY A 170 12.15 1.91 15.45
CA GLY A 170 10.80 2.39 15.72
C GLY A 170 10.39 2.10 17.16
N ILE A 171 9.63 3.03 17.76
CA ILE A 171 9.10 2.96 19.14
C ILE A 171 7.60 3.20 19.06
#